data_157f48646e7e68b0add3c426ee9801a0
#
_entry.id   157f48646e7e68b0add3c426ee9801a0
#
_cell.length_a   1.000
_cell.length_b   1.000
_cell.length_c   1.000
_cell.angle_alpha   90.00
_cell.angle_beta   90.00
_cell.angle_gamma   90.00
#
_symmetry.space_group_name_H-M   'P 1'
#
loop_
_entity.id
_entity.type
_entity.pdbx_description
1 polymer ?
#
loop_
_entity_poly.entity_id
_entity_poly.type
_entity_poly.pdbx_seq_one_letter_code
_entity_poly.pdbx_strand_id
1 'polypeptide(L)'
;LGAIDFIRKPFKEQDLIDRINEALKIDEKIINEHNSKSKVDSLSAREYEVFERVADGSMNKVIAADLGISERTVEVHRSHVMEKLKVRTLAELVRIKIIYEQLN
;
A
#
# COMPACT_ATOMS: atom_id res chain seq x y z
N LEU A 1 -37.50 -32.07 9.57
CA LEU A 1 -36.72 -31.42 10.59
C LEU A 1 -35.29 -31.93 10.61
N GLY A 2 -35.14 -33.26 10.69
CA GLY A 2 -33.81 -33.85 10.67
C GLY A 2 -33.08 -33.58 9.36
N ALA A 3 -33.80 -33.60 8.26
CA ALA A 3 -33.24 -33.35 6.95
C ALA A 3 -32.64 -31.94 6.88
N ILE A 4 -33.29 -30.99 7.46
CA ILE A 4 -32.82 -29.63 7.50
C ILE A 4 -31.50 -29.54 8.26
N ASP A 5 -31.42 -30.23 9.40
CA ASP A 5 -30.21 -30.24 10.21
C ASP A 5 -29.04 -30.91 9.47
N PHE A 6 -29.31 -32.01 8.77
CA PHE A 6 -28.29 -32.70 8.02
C PHE A 6 -27.72 -31.83 6.91
N ILE A 7 -28.60 -31.16 6.22
CA ILE A 7 -28.18 -30.28 5.12
C ILE A 7 -27.30 -29.18 5.64
N ARG A 8 -27.64 -28.65 6.79
CA ARG A 8 -26.89 -27.51 7.34
C ARG A 8 -25.49 -27.87 7.84
N LYS A 9 -25.30 -29.07 8.35
CA LYS A 9 -24.01 -29.44 8.92
C LYS A 9 -22.82 -29.26 7.96
N PRO A 10 -22.87 -29.85 6.75
CA PRO A 10 -21.77 -29.62 5.84
C PRO A 10 -21.61 -28.16 5.44
N PHE A 11 -22.71 -27.49 5.22
CA PHE A 11 -22.68 -26.09 4.84
C PHE A 11 -22.15 -25.20 5.96
N LYS A 12 -22.48 -25.54 7.19
CA LYS A 12 -22.00 -24.76 8.32
C LYS A 12 -20.50 -24.84 8.49
N GLU A 13 -19.94 -26.01 8.28
CA GLU A 13 -18.49 -26.16 8.36
C GLU A 13 -17.79 -25.34 7.28
N GLN A 14 -18.31 -25.39 6.08
CA GLN A 14 -17.77 -24.61 4.98
C GLN A 14 -17.91 -23.11 5.22
N ASP A 15 -19.07 -22.70 5.70
CA ASP A 15 -19.31 -21.29 6.02
C ASP A 15 -18.36 -20.79 7.11
N LEU A 16 -18.08 -21.61 8.10
CA LEU A 16 -17.14 -21.26 9.15
C LEU A 16 -15.75 -21.03 8.62
N ILE A 17 -15.29 -21.92 7.73
CA ILE A 17 -13.98 -21.78 7.13
C ILE A 17 -13.93 -20.51 6.28
N ASP A 18 -14.94 -20.26 5.49
CA ASP A 18 -15.02 -19.06 4.66
C ASP A 18 -15.02 -17.80 5.48
N ARG A 19 -15.77 -17.77 6.59
CA ARG A 19 -15.81 -16.62 7.47
C ARG A 19 -14.47 -16.35 8.12
N ILE A 20 -13.78 -17.38 8.54
CA ILE A 20 -12.46 -17.24 9.13
C ILE A 20 -11.49 -16.67 8.10
N ASN A 21 -11.54 -17.17 6.88
CA ASN A 21 -10.69 -16.67 5.80
C ASN A 21 -10.98 -15.21 5.48
N GLU A 22 -12.23 -14.81 5.48
CA GLU A 22 -12.60 -13.42 5.24
C GLU A 22 -12.13 -12.52 6.37
N ALA A 23 -12.25 -12.95 7.61
CA ALA A 23 -11.76 -12.18 8.76
C ALA A 23 -10.25 -11.99 8.68
N LEU A 24 -9.51 -13.03 8.32
CA LEU A 24 -8.06 -12.93 8.15
C LEU A 24 -7.69 -11.94 7.06
N LYS A 25 -8.43 -11.95 5.96
CA LYS A 25 -8.20 -11.00 4.86
C LYS A 25 -8.43 -9.56 5.32
N ILE A 26 -9.46 -9.33 6.11
CA ILE A 26 -9.74 -8.00 6.64
C ILE A 26 -8.62 -7.54 7.56
N ASP A 27 -8.14 -8.43 8.42
CA ASP A 27 -7.04 -8.12 9.33
C ASP A 27 -5.76 -7.81 8.58
N GLU A 28 -5.46 -8.57 7.53
CA GLU A 28 -4.30 -8.30 6.67
C GLU A 28 -4.39 -6.92 6.03
N LYS A 29 -5.58 -6.54 5.59
CA LYS A 29 -5.77 -5.23 4.98
C LYS A 29 -5.50 -4.11 5.99
N ILE A 30 -6.00 -4.24 7.20
CA ILE A 30 -5.77 -3.25 8.26
C ILE A 30 -4.28 -3.15 8.58
N ILE A 31 -3.60 -4.28 8.71
CA ILE A 31 -2.17 -4.31 8.97
C ILE A 31 -1.40 -3.65 7.83
N ASN A 32 -1.78 -3.93 6.59
CA ASN A 32 -1.13 -3.33 5.43
C ASN A 32 -1.32 -1.82 5.38
N GLU A 33 -2.49 -1.32 5.74
CA GLU A 33 -2.75 0.12 5.79
C GLU A 33 -1.88 0.80 6.84
N HIS A 34 -1.78 0.24 8.04
CA HIS A 34 -0.89 0.74 9.07
C HIS A 34 0.57 0.69 8.66
N ASN A 35 0.98 -0.40 8.01
CA ASN A 35 2.34 -0.54 7.51
C ASN A 35 2.64 0.51 6.45
N SER A 36 1.68 0.79 5.56
CA SER A 36 1.86 1.81 4.53
C SER A 36 2.06 3.19 5.15
N LYS A 37 1.25 3.55 6.13
CA LYS A 37 1.38 4.82 6.83
C LYS A 37 2.75 4.92 7.53
N SER A 38 3.14 3.88 8.24
CA SER A 38 4.41 3.83 8.93
C SER A 38 5.59 3.97 7.97
N LYS A 39 5.51 3.31 6.83
CA LYS A 39 6.56 3.40 5.81
C LYS A 39 6.66 4.81 5.23
N VAL A 40 5.54 5.43 4.92
CA VAL A 40 5.53 6.80 4.39
C VAL A 40 6.05 7.78 5.44
N ASP A 41 5.65 7.61 6.69
CA ASP A 41 6.11 8.47 7.78
C ASP A 41 7.63 8.35 8.02
N SER A 42 8.24 7.26 7.58
CA SER A 42 9.68 7.05 7.71
C SER A 42 10.50 7.79 6.64
N LEU A 43 9.84 8.35 5.63
CA LEU A 43 10.52 9.10 4.58
C LEU A 43 11.02 10.43 5.12
N SER A 44 12.21 10.86 4.64
CA SER A 44 12.67 12.22 4.93
C SER A 44 11.79 13.24 4.20
N ALA A 45 11.91 14.51 4.56
CA ALA A 45 11.13 15.57 3.91
C ALA A 45 11.34 15.57 2.39
N ARG A 46 12.59 15.44 1.96
CA ARG A 46 12.91 15.45 0.53
C ARG A 46 12.41 14.18 -0.17
N GLU A 47 12.54 13.03 0.49
CA GLU A 47 12.02 11.78 -0.03
C GLU A 47 10.50 11.84 -0.17
N TYR A 48 9.81 12.42 0.78
CA TYR A 48 8.36 12.58 0.73
C TYR A 48 7.95 13.48 -0.44
N GLU A 49 8.66 14.57 -0.68
CA GLU A 49 8.40 15.44 -1.83
C GLU A 49 8.54 14.68 -3.15
N VAL A 50 9.59 13.87 -3.26
CA VAL A 50 9.81 13.03 -4.45
C VAL A 50 8.69 11.99 -4.57
N PHE A 51 8.33 11.37 -3.47
CA PHE A 51 7.26 10.38 -3.42
C PHE A 51 5.94 10.94 -3.96
N GLU A 52 5.54 12.12 -3.51
CA GLU A 52 4.32 12.76 -3.98
C GLU A 52 4.35 13.01 -5.48
N ARG A 53 5.45 13.52 -5.98
CA ARG A 53 5.58 13.87 -7.41
C ARG A 53 5.65 12.64 -8.29
N VAL A 54 6.35 11.61 -7.86
CA VAL A 54 6.42 10.35 -8.59
C VAL A 54 5.03 9.71 -8.66
N ALA A 55 4.29 9.74 -7.58
CA ALA A 55 2.93 9.19 -7.54
C ALA A 55 1.97 9.97 -8.45
N ASP A 56 2.22 11.27 -8.65
CA ASP A 56 1.43 12.09 -9.57
C ASP A 56 1.82 11.87 -11.03
N GLY A 57 2.84 11.05 -11.29
CA GLY A 57 3.26 10.76 -12.64
C GLY A 57 4.29 11.72 -13.21
N SER A 58 4.88 12.57 -12.38
CA SER A 58 5.90 13.51 -12.83
C SER A 58 7.18 12.80 -13.24
N MET A 59 7.81 13.27 -14.30
CA MET A 59 9.08 12.73 -14.76
C MET A 59 10.23 13.24 -13.89
N ASN A 60 11.30 12.47 -13.78
CA ASN A 60 12.46 12.86 -12.97
C ASN A 60 12.98 14.24 -13.32
N LYS A 61 12.99 14.59 -14.61
CA LYS A 61 13.42 15.89 -15.07
C LYS A 61 12.57 17.04 -14.47
N VAL A 62 11.27 16.85 -14.45
CA VAL A 62 10.33 17.83 -13.89
C VAL A 62 10.51 17.93 -12.38
N ILE A 63 10.64 16.80 -11.71
CA ILE A 63 10.85 16.77 -10.26
C ILE A 63 12.14 17.49 -9.90
N ALA A 64 13.21 17.25 -10.67
CA ALA A 64 14.49 17.89 -10.45
C ALA A 64 14.38 19.40 -10.56
N ALA A 65 13.68 19.89 -11.59
CA ALA A 65 13.46 21.32 -11.79
C ALA A 65 12.66 21.93 -10.66
N ASP A 66 11.58 21.25 -10.23
CA ASP A 66 10.70 21.74 -9.16
C ASP A 66 11.41 21.82 -7.82
N LEU A 67 12.28 20.87 -7.54
CA LEU A 67 12.96 20.80 -6.25
C LEU A 67 14.32 21.48 -6.24
N GLY A 68 14.80 21.93 -7.41
CA GLY A 68 16.10 22.57 -7.51
C GLY A 68 17.28 21.61 -7.30
N ILE A 69 17.13 20.37 -7.71
CA ILE A 69 18.16 19.34 -7.57
C ILE A 69 18.42 18.67 -8.94
N SER A 70 19.47 17.87 -9.04
CA SER A 70 19.76 17.17 -10.29
C SER A 70 18.83 15.98 -10.49
N GLU A 71 18.68 15.56 -11.75
CA GLU A 71 17.92 14.34 -12.06
C GLU A 71 18.51 13.13 -11.36
N ARG A 72 19.83 13.07 -11.27
CA ARG A 72 20.50 11.96 -10.57
C ARG A 72 20.12 11.92 -9.10
N THR A 73 20.03 13.08 -8.47
CA THR A 73 19.60 13.17 -7.06
C THR A 73 18.15 12.70 -6.92
N VAL A 74 17.30 13.05 -7.89
CA VAL A 74 15.92 12.55 -7.91
C VAL A 74 15.91 11.02 -7.99
N GLU A 75 16.73 10.44 -8.86
CA GLU A 75 16.82 8.98 -8.99
C GLU A 75 17.24 8.32 -7.69
N VAL A 76 18.21 8.91 -6.99
CA VAL A 76 18.67 8.41 -5.71
C VAL A 76 17.54 8.47 -4.67
N HIS A 77 16.85 9.59 -4.56
CA HIS A 77 15.73 9.74 -3.64
C HIS A 77 14.61 8.76 -3.99
N ARG A 78 14.33 8.61 -5.28
CA ARG A 78 13.31 7.68 -5.74
C ARG A 78 13.64 6.25 -5.37
N SER A 79 14.90 5.84 -5.53
CA SER A 79 15.36 4.52 -5.10
C SER A 79 15.17 4.30 -3.60
N HIS A 80 15.53 5.30 -2.81
CA HIS A 80 15.36 5.21 -1.36
C HIS A 80 13.88 5.12 -0.97
N VAL A 81 13.03 5.90 -1.63
CA VAL A 81 11.59 5.86 -1.40
C VAL A 81 11.05 4.45 -1.70
N MET A 82 11.39 3.90 -2.85
CA MET A 82 10.92 2.58 -3.23
C MET A 82 11.43 1.50 -2.29
N GLU A 83 12.66 1.62 -1.83
CA GLU A 83 13.23 0.69 -0.87
C GLU A 83 12.53 0.79 0.48
N LYS A 84 12.33 2.00 1.00
CA LYS A 84 11.66 2.21 2.29
C LYS A 84 10.20 1.78 2.25
N LEU A 85 9.51 2.00 1.14
CA LEU A 85 8.13 1.57 0.96
C LEU A 85 8.03 0.09 0.57
N LYS A 86 9.15 -0.55 0.27
CA LYS A 86 9.21 -1.95 -0.15
C LYS A 86 8.34 -2.22 -1.37
N VAL A 87 8.39 -1.32 -2.33
CA VAL A 87 7.66 -1.45 -3.60
C VAL A 87 8.64 -1.62 -4.74
N ARG A 88 8.21 -2.27 -5.80
CA ARG A 88 9.04 -2.54 -6.98
C ARG A 88 8.55 -1.83 -8.22
N THR A 89 7.31 -1.40 -8.23
CA THR A 89 6.71 -0.77 -9.41
C THR A 89 6.07 0.55 -9.03
N LEU A 90 5.90 1.40 -10.04
CA LEU A 90 5.21 2.67 -9.87
C LEU A 90 3.76 2.45 -9.43
N ALA A 91 3.11 1.42 -9.96
CA ALA A 91 1.73 1.11 -9.59
C ALA A 91 1.60 0.82 -8.08
N GLU A 92 2.54 0.08 -7.51
CA GLU A 92 2.56 -0.20 -6.07
C GLU A 92 2.76 1.09 -5.27
N LEU A 93 3.64 1.97 -5.74
CA LEU A 93 3.90 3.25 -5.08
C LEU A 93 2.65 4.13 -5.08
N VAL A 94 1.97 4.23 -6.20
CA VAL A 94 0.74 5.02 -6.33
C VAL A 94 -0.33 4.47 -5.38
N ARG A 95 -0.44 3.15 -5.29
CA ARG A 95 -1.38 2.51 -4.40
C ARG A 95 -1.12 2.88 -2.94
N ILE A 96 0.13 2.90 -2.53
CA ILE A 96 0.51 3.29 -1.17
C ILE A 96 0.13 4.75 -0.92
N LYS A 97 0.36 5.63 -1.89
CA LYS A 97 -0.02 7.04 -1.75
C LYS A 97 -1.52 7.20 -1.54
N ILE A 98 -2.32 6.48 -2.31
CA ILE A 98 -3.79 6.54 -2.20
C ILE A 98 -4.22 6.09 -0.81
N ILE A 99 -3.67 4.98 -0.33
CA ILE A 99 -3.98 4.46 1.00
C ILE A 99 -3.57 5.47 2.07
N TYR A 100 -2.39 6.06 1.95
CA TYR A 100 -1.88 7.03 2.91
C TYR A 100 -2.77 8.27 2.99
N GLU A 101 -3.22 8.78 1.85
CA GLU A 101 -4.12 9.93 1.80
C GLU A 101 -5.47 9.63 2.45
N GLN A 102 -5.96 8.42 2.33
CA GLN A 102 -7.22 8.00 2.96
C GLN A 102 -7.10 7.92 4.48
N LEU A 103 -5.90 7.63 5.00
CA LEU A 103 -5.67 7.52 6.44
C LEU A 103 -5.45 8.88 7.12
N ASN A 104 -5.16 9.88 6.34
CA ASN A 104 -5.02 11.25 6.81
C ASN A 104 -6.26 12.07 6.52
#